data_2f47c7eac8744e73d4148cf301449d46
#
_entry.id   2f47c7eac8744e73d4148cf301449d46
#
_cell.length_a   1.000
_cell.length_b   1.000
_cell.length_c   1.000
_cell.angle_alpha   90.00
_cell.angle_beta   90.00
_cell.angle_gamma   90.00
#
_symmetry.space_group_name_H-M   'P 1'
#
loop_
_entity.id
_entity.type
_entity.pdbx_description
1 polymer ?
#
loop_
_entity_poly.entity_id
_entity_poly.type
_entity_poly.pdbx_seq_one_letter_code
_entity_poly.pdbx_strand_id
1 'polypeptide(L)'
;LKEGWDVTNLYTIVPLRAANARILIEQSIGRGLRLPYGKRTGVAAVDRLSIIAHDKFQEIIDEANKPGSTIKMQQVILTTDEAGEKTATVVSESNLKAKLGFQPENQTSSTENAGKDTKPAFDTPEKQRVAQIAYGVIKRLEAKPEQAPTMQALQTPEVQKLILKEVEAQYQPQQLEMEAIAPKIDVAAIVSETTSLVVKEMIPIPRILVVPKGEVKSWFEPFTLELANMKFPVPSKDLWVHNLHTNKGEAVTVSNDGAREKRMEDYVVSGLVDFDDVSYDTNADLLYDLATQTVNHFRSYLPEEEIWQVLHFHQKDIANAIHAQMHKHFREEAAGYYVDVRKGFTELRDSAYTAKQGGPRLDYRHPPADKSNMAKYLFGGFQKCLYPVQKFDSDSERRLACILERDAIKWLKPAKGQFQMFYRDGADQREYVPDFVAETETTIYMLEPKAKTEVDDPIVQAKKTVAETWCQNASDYNAKHGGKPWKYKVIAHDVIADNMTLEGLAK
;
A
#
# COMPACT_ATOMS: atom_id res chain seq x y z
N LEU A 1 -3.60 24.57 -6.24
CA LEU A 1 -4.07 24.29 -4.87
C LEU A 1 -2.97 24.25 -3.79
N LYS A 2 -1.70 24.60 -4.13
CA LYS A 2 -0.58 24.44 -3.18
C LYS A 2 -0.65 25.40 -1.97
N GLU A 3 -1.14 26.62 -2.08
CA GLU A 3 -1.17 27.57 -0.96
C GLU A 3 -2.35 28.55 -1.03
N GLY A 4 -2.87 28.96 0.14
CA GLY A 4 -3.77 30.11 0.27
C GLY A 4 -5.22 29.96 -0.16
N TRP A 5 -5.65 28.78 -0.63
CA TRP A 5 -7.02 28.56 -1.08
C TRP A 5 -7.89 28.00 0.06
N ASP A 6 -8.80 28.82 0.54
CA ASP A 6 -9.74 28.42 1.59
C ASP A 6 -11.18 28.51 1.03
N VAL A 7 -11.73 27.36 0.65
CA VAL A 7 -13.07 27.26 0.05
C VAL A 7 -13.88 26.27 0.85
N THR A 8 -15.07 26.65 1.27
CA THR A 8 -15.99 25.82 2.05
C THR A 8 -17.02 25.07 1.20
N ASN A 9 -17.07 25.30 -0.11
CA ASN A 9 -18.05 24.75 -1.02
C ASN A 9 -17.45 23.86 -2.11
N LEU A 10 -16.46 23.03 -1.74
CA LEU A 10 -15.83 22.08 -2.65
C LEU A 10 -16.61 20.76 -2.64
N TYR A 11 -17.20 20.41 -3.76
CA TYR A 11 -18.05 19.19 -3.89
C TYR A 11 -17.33 18.06 -4.65
N THR A 12 -16.43 18.40 -5.55
CA THR A 12 -15.72 17.41 -6.37
C THR A 12 -14.27 17.82 -6.58
N ILE A 13 -13.35 16.88 -6.40
CA ILE A 13 -11.93 17.02 -6.72
C ILE A 13 -11.61 16.06 -7.86
N VAL A 14 -11.05 16.59 -8.95
CA VAL A 14 -10.55 15.82 -10.08
C VAL A 14 -9.06 16.12 -10.23
N PRO A 15 -8.14 15.30 -9.73
CA PRO A 15 -6.72 15.50 -9.96
C PRO A 15 -6.40 15.22 -11.43
N LEU A 16 -5.91 16.24 -12.14
CA LEU A 16 -5.51 16.15 -13.55
C LEU A 16 -4.11 15.55 -13.75
N ARG A 17 -3.36 15.35 -12.67
CA ARG A 17 -2.04 14.70 -12.65
C ARG A 17 -2.01 13.66 -11.57
N ALA A 18 -1.24 12.59 -11.77
CA ALA A 18 -0.90 11.66 -10.72
C ALA A 18 -0.13 12.44 -9.63
N ALA A 19 -0.81 12.77 -8.53
CA ALA A 19 -0.19 13.42 -7.40
C ALA A 19 0.59 12.36 -6.61
N ASN A 20 1.90 12.42 -6.67
CA ASN A 20 2.78 11.49 -5.95
C ASN A 20 2.93 11.86 -4.46
N ALA A 21 2.53 13.06 -4.06
CA ALA A 21 2.71 13.53 -2.70
C ALA A 21 1.47 13.24 -1.85
N ARG A 22 1.55 12.25 -0.96
CA ARG A 22 0.53 11.92 0.06
C ARG A 22 0.04 13.19 0.79
N ILE A 23 0.97 14.07 1.20
CA ILE A 23 0.68 15.33 1.89
C ILE A 23 -0.23 16.24 1.05
N LEU A 24 0.01 16.36 -0.26
CA LEU A 24 -0.80 17.20 -1.13
C LEU A 24 -2.24 16.66 -1.24
N ILE A 25 -2.38 15.35 -1.29
CA ILE A 25 -3.67 14.67 -1.36
C ILE A 25 -4.41 14.82 -0.04
N GLU A 26 -3.75 14.55 1.10
CA GLU A 26 -4.33 14.71 2.42
C GLU A 26 -4.76 16.16 2.68
N GLN A 27 -3.96 17.15 2.27
CA GLN A 27 -4.31 18.57 2.35
C GLN A 27 -5.50 18.93 1.46
N SER A 28 -5.56 18.41 0.23
CA SER A 28 -6.67 18.65 -0.69
C SER A 28 -7.97 18.04 -0.16
N ILE A 29 -7.90 16.82 0.39
CA ILE A 29 -9.05 16.15 1.02
C ILE A 29 -9.44 16.89 2.30
N GLY A 30 -8.49 17.25 3.17
CA GLY A 30 -8.76 17.97 4.41
C GLY A 30 -9.46 19.33 4.18
N ARG A 31 -9.11 20.00 3.09
CA ARG A 31 -9.79 21.25 2.67
C ARG A 31 -11.18 20.99 2.11
N GLY A 32 -11.37 19.93 1.31
CA GLY A 32 -12.66 19.55 0.74
C GLY A 32 -13.65 18.98 1.76
N LEU A 33 -13.17 18.49 2.90
CA LEU A 33 -14.01 18.00 4.00
C LEU A 33 -14.60 19.13 4.87
N ARG A 34 -14.27 20.40 4.61
CA ARG A 34 -14.92 21.52 5.28
C ARG A 34 -16.37 21.60 4.83
N LEU A 35 -17.26 21.59 5.79
CA LEU A 35 -18.70 21.66 5.53
C LEU A 35 -19.07 23.04 4.98
N PRO A 36 -19.83 23.14 3.86
CA PRO A 36 -20.18 24.41 3.21
C PRO A 36 -20.83 25.45 4.13
N TYR A 37 -21.56 24.98 5.12
CA TYR A 37 -22.28 25.84 6.08
C TYR A 37 -21.78 25.69 7.53
N GLY A 38 -20.56 25.17 7.72
CA GLY A 38 -20.00 24.91 9.05
C GLY A 38 -20.69 23.75 9.80
N LYS A 39 -21.72 23.14 9.23
CA LYS A 39 -22.48 22.01 9.79
C LYS A 39 -23.00 21.11 8.67
N ARG A 40 -23.34 19.88 9.01
CA ARG A 40 -24.03 18.97 8.08
C ARG A 40 -25.43 19.47 7.80
N THR A 41 -25.83 19.46 6.53
CA THR A 41 -27.15 19.88 6.08
C THR A 41 -28.16 18.74 6.06
N GLY A 42 -27.71 17.49 6.12
CA GLY A 42 -28.54 16.28 5.94
C GLY A 42 -28.82 15.96 4.47
N VAL A 43 -28.40 16.81 3.53
CA VAL A 43 -28.51 16.56 2.09
C VAL A 43 -27.25 15.94 1.58
N ALA A 44 -27.30 14.67 1.16
CA ALA A 44 -26.12 13.90 0.74
C ALA A 44 -25.33 14.57 -0.40
N ALA A 45 -25.97 15.28 -1.30
CA ALA A 45 -25.31 16.01 -2.39
C ALA A 45 -24.50 17.22 -1.90
N VAL A 46 -24.86 17.79 -0.74
CA VAL A 46 -24.19 18.95 -0.14
C VAL A 46 -23.11 18.52 0.85
N ASP A 47 -23.38 17.46 1.61
CA ASP A 47 -22.51 16.98 2.69
C ASP A 47 -21.45 15.96 2.20
N ARG A 48 -21.40 15.68 0.88
CA ARG A 48 -20.48 14.71 0.29
C ARG A 48 -19.41 15.42 -0.54
N LEU A 49 -18.15 15.09 -0.26
CA LEU A 49 -17.03 15.37 -1.15
C LEU A 49 -16.81 14.17 -2.07
N SER A 50 -16.84 14.39 -3.38
CA SER A 50 -16.51 13.38 -4.37
C SER A 50 -15.09 13.60 -4.89
N ILE A 51 -14.30 12.52 -4.99
CA ILE A 51 -12.96 12.56 -5.56
C ILE A 51 -12.93 11.58 -6.72
N ILE A 52 -12.62 12.06 -7.92
CA ILE A 52 -12.38 11.20 -9.08
C ILE A 52 -10.89 10.91 -9.07
N ALA A 53 -10.53 9.71 -8.66
CA ALA A 53 -9.16 9.35 -8.34
C ALA A 53 -8.48 8.58 -9.48
N HIS A 54 -7.19 8.74 -9.59
CA HIS A 54 -6.27 7.92 -10.40
C HIS A 54 -5.77 6.74 -9.55
N ASP A 55 -5.25 5.67 -10.19
CA ASP A 55 -4.85 4.41 -9.53
C ASP A 55 -3.96 4.58 -8.26
N LYS A 56 -3.08 5.57 -8.24
CA LYS A 56 -2.23 5.87 -7.08
C LYS A 56 -2.97 6.44 -5.84
N PHE A 57 -4.25 6.78 -5.98
CA PHE A 57 -5.09 7.21 -4.85
C PHE A 57 -5.62 6.04 -4.01
N GLN A 58 -5.52 4.82 -4.53
CA GLN A 58 -6.06 3.62 -3.90
C GLN A 58 -5.54 3.42 -2.48
N GLU A 59 -4.22 3.57 -2.29
CA GLU A 59 -3.58 3.37 -0.97
C GLU A 59 -4.15 4.31 0.11
N ILE A 60 -4.49 5.54 -0.25
CA ILE A 60 -5.03 6.54 0.68
C ILE A 60 -6.47 6.23 1.05
N ILE A 61 -7.24 5.75 0.07
CA ILE A 61 -8.63 5.33 0.28
C ILE A 61 -8.68 4.09 1.17
N ASP A 62 -7.81 3.13 0.93
CA ASP A 62 -7.73 1.90 1.73
C ASP A 62 -7.30 2.21 3.18
N GLU A 63 -6.43 3.18 3.39
CA GLU A 63 -6.04 3.64 4.73
C GLU A 63 -7.16 4.38 5.45
N ALA A 64 -7.90 5.24 4.74
CA ALA A 64 -9.05 5.95 5.30
C ALA A 64 -10.21 5.03 5.67
N ASN A 65 -10.31 3.85 5.04
CA ASN A 65 -11.38 2.88 5.29
C ASN A 65 -11.07 1.89 6.42
N LYS A 66 -9.89 1.98 7.06
CA LYS A 66 -9.58 1.11 8.20
C LYS A 66 -10.55 1.32 9.38
N PRO A 67 -10.84 0.26 10.14
CA PRO A 67 -11.57 0.38 11.40
C PRO A 67 -10.90 1.38 12.34
N GLY A 68 -11.64 2.36 12.84
CA GLY A 68 -11.11 3.41 13.72
C GLY A 68 -10.58 4.66 13.02
N SER A 69 -10.57 4.71 11.70
CA SER A 69 -10.26 5.95 10.97
C SER A 69 -11.38 6.99 11.18
N THR A 70 -10.99 8.23 11.44
CA THR A 70 -11.91 9.37 11.52
C THR A 70 -12.46 9.79 10.17
N ILE A 71 -11.80 9.39 9.09
CA ILE A 71 -12.16 9.69 7.70
C ILE A 71 -12.52 8.36 7.03
N LYS A 72 -13.78 8.21 6.59
CA LYS A 72 -14.22 7.08 5.79
C LYS A 72 -14.39 7.52 4.35
N MET A 73 -13.68 6.89 3.43
CA MET A 73 -13.83 7.12 2.00
C MET A 73 -14.41 5.87 1.32
N GLN A 74 -15.36 6.09 0.43
CA GLN A 74 -15.89 5.04 -0.45
C GLN A 74 -15.24 5.19 -1.82
N GLN A 75 -14.55 4.14 -2.27
CA GLN A 75 -14.01 4.11 -3.62
C GLN A 75 -15.02 3.48 -4.57
N VAL A 76 -15.21 4.12 -5.70
CA VAL A 76 -16.01 3.61 -6.82
C VAL A 76 -15.10 3.56 -8.04
N ILE A 77 -14.84 2.36 -8.56
CA ILE A 77 -14.22 2.20 -9.87
C ILE A 77 -15.33 2.26 -10.90
N LEU A 78 -15.44 3.40 -11.59
CA LEU A 78 -16.48 3.63 -12.59
C LEU A 78 -15.99 3.15 -13.96
N THR A 79 -16.70 2.22 -14.55
CA THR A 79 -16.77 2.08 -16.01
C THR A 79 -17.90 2.97 -16.53
N THR A 80 -17.88 3.31 -17.81
CA THR A 80 -18.88 4.18 -18.45
C THR A 80 -20.33 3.72 -18.20
N ASP A 81 -20.54 2.43 -17.99
CA ASP A 81 -21.86 1.81 -17.78
C ASP A 81 -22.25 1.72 -16.27
N GLU A 82 -21.31 1.98 -15.38
CA GLU A 82 -21.47 1.79 -13.92
C GLU A 82 -21.55 3.09 -13.12
N ALA A 83 -21.61 4.25 -13.79
CA ALA A 83 -21.61 5.57 -13.18
C ALA A 83 -22.78 5.83 -12.16
N GLY A 84 -23.72 4.91 -12.00
CA GLY A 84 -24.82 4.98 -11.04
C GLY A 84 -24.77 3.90 -9.94
N GLU A 85 -23.77 3.03 -9.89
CA GLU A 85 -23.72 1.91 -8.96
C GLU A 85 -23.27 2.33 -7.55
N LYS A 86 -23.95 1.78 -6.55
CA LYS A 86 -23.60 2.01 -5.14
C LYS A 86 -22.43 1.11 -4.73
N THR A 87 -21.54 1.65 -3.91
CA THR A 87 -20.44 0.89 -3.31
C THR A 87 -20.65 0.63 -1.83
N ALA A 88 -20.04 -0.44 -1.33
CA ALA A 88 -20.00 -0.80 0.08
C ALA A 88 -18.55 -1.03 0.51
N THR A 89 -18.27 -0.74 1.78
CA THR A 89 -17.00 -1.15 2.40
C THR A 89 -17.16 -2.58 2.92
N VAL A 90 -16.30 -3.48 2.45
CA VAL A 90 -16.24 -4.86 2.92
C VAL A 90 -15.06 -4.98 3.86
N VAL A 91 -15.34 -5.26 5.15
CA VAL A 91 -14.29 -5.54 6.14
C VAL A 91 -13.99 -7.03 6.11
N SER A 92 -12.73 -7.35 5.88
CA SER A 92 -12.20 -8.72 5.91
C SER A 92 -11.45 -8.91 7.22
N GLU A 93 -12.13 -9.46 8.21
CA GLU A 93 -11.54 -9.87 9.49
C GLU A 93 -10.90 -11.24 9.36
N SER A 94 -9.91 -11.54 10.22
CA SER A 94 -9.27 -12.86 10.18
C SER A 94 -10.28 -13.96 10.52
N ASN A 95 -10.10 -15.15 9.91
CA ASN A 95 -10.93 -16.32 10.16
C ASN A 95 -10.94 -16.74 11.65
N LEU A 96 -9.87 -16.40 12.39
CA LEU A 96 -9.77 -16.66 13.83
C LEU A 96 -10.92 -16.00 14.61
N LYS A 97 -11.25 -14.73 14.34
CA LYS A 97 -12.34 -14.04 15.04
C LYS A 97 -13.67 -14.77 14.84
N ALA A 98 -13.97 -15.14 13.60
CA ALA A 98 -15.19 -15.87 13.27
C ALA A 98 -15.22 -17.26 13.95
N LYS A 99 -14.11 -18.01 13.99
CA LYS A 99 -14.00 -19.30 14.67
C LYS A 99 -14.16 -19.18 16.18
N LEU A 100 -13.76 -18.06 16.78
CA LEU A 100 -13.97 -17.77 18.21
C LEU A 100 -15.40 -17.29 18.53
N GLY A 101 -16.26 -17.15 17.51
CA GLY A 101 -17.66 -16.73 17.67
C GLY A 101 -17.82 -15.23 17.91
N PHE A 102 -16.84 -14.40 17.54
CA PHE A 102 -17.06 -12.96 17.54
C PHE A 102 -18.10 -12.59 16.51
N GLN A 103 -19.09 -11.81 16.95
CA GLN A 103 -20.02 -11.17 16.01
C GLN A 103 -19.32 -9.95 15.42
N PRO A 104 -19.50 -9.69 14.13
CA PRO A 104 -18.91 -8.52 13.48
C PRO A 104 -19.36 -7.24 14.16
N GLU A 105 -18.40 -6.42 14.59
CA GLU A 105 -18.69 -5.08 15.12
C GLU A 105 -19.11 -4.14 13.98
N ASN A 106 -20.26 -3.47 14.17
CA ASN A 106 -20.81 -2.39 13.33
C ASN A 106 -21.29 -2.77 11.91
N GLN A 107 -22.53 -3.18 11.81
CA GLN A 107 -23.29 -3.10 10.57
C GLN A 107 -23.85 -1.67 10.39
N THR A 108 -23.10 -0.78 9.76
CA THR A 108 -23.72 0.34 9.04
C THR A 108 -24.33 -0.21 7.75
N SER A 109 -25.43 0.37 7.25
CA SER A 109 -26.18 -0.12 6.08
C SER A 109 -25.36 -0.28 4.78
N SER A 110 -24.11 0.14 4.78
CA SER A 110 -23.15 0.06 3.66
C SER A 110 -21.95 -0.85 3.94
N THR A 111 -21.90 -1.55 5.08
CA THR A 111 -20.76 -2.42 5.43
C THR A 111 -21.22 -3.88 5.38
N GLU A 112 -20.61 -4.65 4.49
CA GLU A 112 -20.79 -6.11 4.40
C GLU A 112 -19.63 -6.82 5.09
N ASN A 113 -19.94 -7.84 5.89
CA ASN A 113 -18.93 -8.62 6.59
C ASN A 113 -18.63 -9.92 5.83
N ALA A 114 -17.35 -10.15 5.57
CA ALA A 114 -16.90 -11.24 4.73
C ALA A 114 -16.90 -12.62 5.42
N GLY A 115 -17.02 -12.67 6.76
CA GLY A 115 -16.84 -13.89 7.55
C GLY A 115 -18.11 -14.70 7.85
N LYS A 116 -19.24 -14.43 7.21
CA LYS A 116 -20.55 -15.07 7.54
C LYS A 116 -20.59 -16.60 7.37
N ASP A 117 -19.71 -17.16 6.56
CA ASP A 117 -19.74 -18.60 6.24
C ASP A 117 -18.82 -19.46 7.14
N THR A 118 -18.06 -18.85 8.04
CA THR A 118 -17.15 -19.56 8.94
C THR A 118 -17.89 -20.00 10.18
N LYS A 119 -17.98 -21.32 10.39
CA LYS A 119 -18.61 -21.87 11.60
C LYS A 119 -17.71 -21.66 12.83
N PRO A 120 -18.29 -21.21 13.97
CA PRO A 120 -17.56 -21.15 15.23
C PRO A 120 -16.99 -22.52 15.61
N ALA A 121 -15.80 -22.53 16.20
CA ALA A 121 -15.16 -23.75 16.71
C ALA A 121 -15.89 -24.29 17.97
N PHE A 122 -16.53 -23.38 18.71
CA PHE A 122 -17.23 -23.71 19.94
C PHE A 122 -18.75 -23.74 19.71
N ASP A 123 -19.39 -24.83 20.13
CA ASP A 123 -20.78 -25.19 19.84
C ASP A 123 -21.82 -24.40 20.67
N THR A 124 -21.44 -23.89 21.85
CA THR A 124 -22.35 -23.14 22.72
C THR A 124 -21.93 -21.69 22.93
N PRO A 125 -22.91 -20.76 23.09
CA PRO A 125 -22.61 -19.35 23.35
C PRO A 125 -21.72 -19.12 24.58
N GLU A 126 -21.85 -19.98 25.60
CA GLU A 126 -21.05 -19.90 26.82
C GLU A 126 -19.58 -20.28 26.55
N LYS A 127 -19.34 -21.39 25.83
CA LYS A 127 -17.97 -21.75 25.42
C LYS A 127 -17.34 -20.66 24.53
N GLN A 128 -18.10 -20.08 23.59
CA GLN A 128 -17.66 -18.95 22.78
C GLN A 128 -17.26 -17.76 23.65
N ARG A 129 -18.05 -17.43 24.68
CA ARG A 129 -17.75 -16.36 25.62
C ARG A 129 -16.44 -16.62 26.39
N VAL A 130 -16.22 -17.83 26.88
CA VAL A 130 -14.94 -18.20 27.52
C VAL A 130 -13.78 -18.08 26.54
N ALA A 131 -13.94 -18.56 25.29
CA ALA A 131 -12.94 -18.44 24.25
C ALA A 131 -12.61 -16.98 23.90
N GLN A 132 -13.63 -16.11 23.85
CA GLN A 132 -13.45 -14.67 23.62
C GLN A 132 -12.70 -13.99 24.77
N ILE A 133 -13.00 -14.34 26.03
CA ILE A 133 -12.25 -13.87 27.20
C ILE A 133 -10.81 -14.36 27.12
N ALA A 134 -10.58 -15.64 26.80
CA ALA A 134 -9.23 -16.21 26.64
C ALA A 134 -8.45 -15.50 25.53
N TYR A 135 -9.08 -15.21 24.39
CA TYR A 135 -8.46 -14.45 23.33
C TYR A 135 -8.13 -13.00 23.77
N GLY A 136 -9.01 -12.34 24.53
CA GLY A 136 -8.73 -11.04 25.13
C GLY A 136 -7.55 -11.05 26.10
N VAL A 137 -7.36 -12.15 26.86
CA VAL A 137 -6.17 -12.37 27.70
C VAL A 137 -4.92 -12.53 26.82
N ILE A 138 -4.98 -13.36 25.77
CA ILE A 138 -3.86 -13.56 24.82
C ILE A 138 -3.44 -12.24 24.18
N LYS A 139 -4.39 -11.39 23.77
CA LYS A 139 -4.09 -10.04 23.26
C LYS A 139 -3.33 -9.16 24.26
N ARG A 140 -3.70 -9.22 25.53
CA ARG A 140 -2.98 -8.49 26.58
C ARG A 140 -1.56 -9.04 26.81
N LEU A 141 -1.35 -10.35 26.63
CA LEU A 141 -0.03 -10.96 26.70
C LEU A 141 0.87 -10.51 25.55
N GLU A 142 0.30 -10.17 24.39
CA GLU A 142 1.05 -9.52 23.30
C GLU A 142 1.78 -8.26 23.77
N ALA A 143 1.15 -7.47 24.64
CA ALA A 143 1.75 -6.28 25.23
C ALA A 143 2.73 -6.59 26.39
N LYS A 144 2.83 -7.84 26.83
CA LYS A 144 3.71 -8.30 27.92
C LYS A 144 4.73 -9.33 27.41
N PRO A 145 5.70 -8.94 26.61
CA PRO A 145 6.64 -9.86 25.96
C PRO A 145 7.52 -10.68 26.91
N GLU A 146 7.65 -10.24 28.18
CA GLU A 146 8.32 -11.00 29.22
C GLU A 146 7.60 -12.31 29.55
N GLN A 147 6.26 -12.32 29.45
CA GLN A 147 5.42 -13.47 29.79
C GLN A 147 5.19 -14.39 28.58
N ALA A 148 5.07 -13.81 27.38
CA ALA A 148 4.88 -14.54 26.13
C ALA A 148 5.80 -13.97 25.02
N PRO A 149 7.07 -14.39 24.98
CA PRO A 149 8.05 -13.83 24.04
C PRO A 149 7.76 -14.20 22.58
N THR A 150 7.05 -15.30 22.34
CA THR A 150 6.63 -15.76 21.02
C THR A 150 5.22 -16.32 21.05
N MET A 151 4.63 -16.48 19.87
CA MET A 151 3.31 -17.13 19.75
C MET A 151 3.34 -18.59 20.20
N GLN A 152 4.43 -19.30 19.95
CA GLN A 152 4.62 -20.69 20.41
C GLN A 152 4.64 -20.80 21.94
N ALA A 153 5.13 -19.78 22.63
CA ALA A 153 5.12 -19.73 24.09
C ALA A 153 3.72 -19.79 24.69
N LEU A 154 2.68 -19.41 23.94
CA LEU A 154 1.28 -19.54 24.38
C LEU A 154 0.87 -20.98 24.70
N GLN A 155 1.55 -21.97 24.13
CA GLN A 155 1.28 -23.41 24.36
C GLN A 155 2.10 -23.99 25.50
N THR A 156 3.02 -23.25 26.13
CA THR A 156 3.78 -23.74 27.25
C THR A 156 2.90 -23.86 28.51
N PRO A 157 3.15 -24.84 29.39
CA PRO A 157 2.33 -25.06 30.59
C PRO A 157 2.27 -23.80 31.51
N GLU A 158 3.36 -23.05 31.59
CA GLU A 158 3.45 -21.84 32.40
C GLU A 158 2.50 -20.74 31.88
N VAL A 159 2.52 -20.50 30.60
CA VAL A 159 1.67 -19.45 29.95
C VAL A 159 0.21 -19.91 29.94
N GLN A 160 -0.06 -21.21 29.74
CA GLN A 160 -1.41 -21.80 29.82
C GLN A 160 -2.02 -21.59 31.22
N LYS A 161 -1.25 -21.82 32.27
CA LYS A 161 -1.71 -21.58 33.66
C LYS A 161 -1.98 -20.11 33.93
N LEU A 162 -1.16 -19.21 33.36
CA LEU A 162 -1.36 -17.76 33.46
C LEU A 162 -2.67 -17.33 32.77
N ILE A 163 -2.87 -17.81 31.54
CA ILE A 163 -4.09 -17.51 30.77
C ILE A 163 -5.31 -18.05 31.53
N LEU A 164 -5.27 -19.29 31.97
CA LEU A 164 -6.37 -19.93 32.72
C LEU A 164 -6.75 -19.11 33.95
N LYS A 165 -5.77 -18.72 34.77
CA LYS A 165 -5.99 -17.92 35.97
C LYS A 165 -6.66 -16.58 35.67
N GLU A 166 -6.22 -15.90 34.61
CA GLU A 166 -6.83 -14.60 34.18
C GLU A 166 -8.22 -14.79 33.60
N VAL A 167 -8.47 -15.90 32.88
CA VAL A 167 -9.79 -16.22 32.34
C VAL A 167 -10.77 -16.55 33.48
N GLU A 168 -10.38 -17.40 34.44
CA GLU A 168 -11.22 -17.72 35.59
C GLU A 168 -11.57 -16.52 36.46
N ALA A 169 -10.65 -15.55 36.56
CA ALA A 169 -10.90 -14.29 37.26
C ALA A 169 -11.93 -13.38 36.55
N GLN A 170 -12.07 -13.50 35.25
CA GLN A 170 -12.97 -12.67 34.45
C GLN A 170 -14.27 -13.38 34.06
N TYR A 171 -14.26 -14.71 34.05
CA TYR A 171 -15.42 -15.51 33.72
C TYR A 171 -16.36 -15.61 34.91
N GLN A 172 -17.55 -14.98 34.79
CA GLN A 172 -18.67 -15.18 35.70
C GLN A 172 -19.73 -16.00 34.98
N PRO A 173 -20.02 -17.23 35.42
CA PRO A 173 -21.11 -18.01 34.86
C PRO A 173 -22.43 -17.23 34.98
N GLN A 174 -23.21 -17.21 33.92
CA GLN A 174 -24.56 -16.69 34.02
C GLN A 174 -25.39 -17.61 34.91
N GLN A 175 -25.87 -17.12 36.06
CA GLN A 175 -26.85 -17.83 36.86
C GLN A 175 -28.16 -17.89 36.07
N LEU A 176 -28.38 -18.98 35.35
CA LEU A 176 -29.71 -19.34 34.90
C LEU A 176 -30.46 -19.86 36.12
N GLU A 177 -31.68 -19.42 36.37
CA GLU A 177 -32.54 -19.79 37.52
C GLU A 177 -32.86 -21.31 37.64
N MET A 178 -32.27 -22.15 36.81
CA MET A 178 -32.36 -23.63 36.88
C MET A 178 -30.97 -24.26 37.05
N GLU A 179 -30.43 -24.18 38.25
CA GLU A 179 -29.07 -24.68 38.62
C GLU A 179 -28.86 -26.20 38.50
N ALA A 180 -29.85 -26.98 38.08
CA ALA A 180 -29.80 -28.44 38.23
C ALA A 180 -29.29 -29.22 37.01
N ILE A 181 -29.12 -28.64 35.82
CA ILE A 181 -28.85 -29.43 34.59
C ILE A 181 -27.82 -28.81 33.65
N ALA A 182 -27.20 -27.69 33.95
CA ALA A 182 -26.16 -27.16 33.07
C ALA A 182 -24.84 -27.96 33.20
N PRO A 183 -24.29 -28.55 32.14
CA PRO A 183 -23.01 -29.22 32.20
C PRO A 183 -21.93 -28.21 32.61
N LYS A 184 -21.15 -28.56 33.64
CA LYS A 184 -20.04 -27.76 34.15
C LYS A 184 -19.03 -27.53 33.01
N ILE A 185 -18.84 -26.28 32.61
CA ILE A 185 -17.92 -25.93 31.52
C ILE A 185 -16.48 -26.19 31.98
N ASP A 186 -15.72 -26.91 31.19
CA ASP A 186 -14.29 -27.09 31.39
C ASP A 186 -13.53 -25.90 30.79
N VAL A 187 -13.30 -24.87 31.62
CA VAL A 187 -12.60 -23.64 31.24
C VAL A 187 -11.18 -23.92 30.78
N ALA A 188 -10.50 -24.91 31.41
CA ALA A 188 -9.11 -25.26 31.07
C ALA A 188 -9.02 -25.87 29.65
N ALA A 189 -9.96 -26.76 29.31
CA ALA A 189 -10.04 -27.31 27.95
C ALA A 189 -10.28 -26.23 26.90
N ILE A 190 -11.20 -25.31 27.17
CA ILE A 190 -11.50 -24.20 26.24
C ILE A 190 -10.30 -23.25 26.07
N VAL A 191 -9.57 -22.94 27.14
CA VAL A 191 -8.35 -22.13 27.09
C VAL A 191 -7.29 -22.81 26.22
N SER A 192 -7.07 -24.13 26.44
CA SER A 192 -6.12 -24.90 25.65
C SER A 192 -6.50 -24.97 24.16
N GLU A 193 -7.79 -25.18 23.86
CA GLU A 193 -8.31 -25.23 22.51
C GLU A 193 -8.22 -23.85 21.84
N THR A 194 -8.55 -22.78 22.56
CA THR A 194 -8.44 -21.39 22.06
C THR A 194 -6.99 -21.03 21.73
N THR A 195 -6.03 -21.33 22.60
CA THR A 195 -4.61 -21.09 22.33
C THR A 195 -4.10 -21.89 21.15
N SER A 196 -4.51 -23.14 21.02
CA SER A 196 -4.17 -23.99 19.88
C SER A 196 -4.74 -23.43 18.58
N LEU A 197 -5.97 -22.93 18.63
CA LEU A 197 -6.62 -22.28 17.50
C LEU A 197 -5.90 -20.98 17.09
N VAL A 198 -5.51 -20.15 18.06
CA VAL A 198 -4.74 -18.92 17.80
C VAL A 198 -3.43 -19.26 17.09
N VAL A 199 -2.65 -20.20 17.59
CA VAL A 199 -1.37 -20.61 16.97
C VAL A 199 -1.58 -21.19 15.56
N LYS A 200 -2.67 -21.96 15.37
CA LYS A 200 -3.00 -22.55 14.08
C LYS A 200 -3.45 -21.52 13.04
N GLU A 201 -4.27 -20.55 13.44
CA GLU A 201 -4.92 -19.58 12.54
C GLU A 201 -4.14 -18.24 12.40
N MET A 202 -2.92 -18.18 12.93
CA MET A 202 -2.06 -17.00 12.80
C MET A 202 -0.66 -17.42 12.32
N ILE A 203 0.00 -16.55 11.54
CA ILE A 203 1.42 -16.66 11.25
C ILE A 203 2.19 -15.89 12.33
N PRO A 204 3.22 -16.47 12.97
CA PRO A 204 4.01 -15.80 14.00
C PRO A 204 4.87 -14.71 13.37
N ILE A 205 4.43 -13.45 13.46
CA ILE A 205 5.13 -12.28 12.94
C ILE A 205 5.88 -11.62 14.09
N PRO A 206 7.24 -11.66 14.11
CA PRO A 206 8.03 -10.98 15.13
C PRO A 206 7.87 -9.48 15.08
N ARG A 207 8.02 -8.80 16.21
CA ARG A 207 8.00 -7.34 16.31
C ARG A 207 9.35 -6.76 15.95
N ILE A 208 9.53 -6.44 14.69
CA ILE A 208 10.77 -5.90 14.15
C ILE A 208 10.46 -4.60 13.43
N LEU A 209 11.15 -3.53 13.84
CA LEU A 209 11.15 -2.25 13.18
C LEU A 209 12.43 -2.11 12.35
N VAL A 210 12.29 -1.83 11.07
CA VAL A 210 13.40 -1.54 10.15
C VAL A 210 13.18 -0.15 9.56
N VAL A 211 14.10 0.78 9.84
CA VAL A 211 14.02 2.17 9.41
C VAL A 211 15.36 2.59 8.80
N PRO A 212 15.38 3.30 7.66
CA PRO A 212 16.61 3.82 7.07
C PRO A 212 17.36 4.72 8.05
N LYS A 213 18.68 4.59 8.14
CA LYS A 213 19.54 5.47 8.94
C LYS A 213 19.93 6.72 8.15
N GLY A 214 19.83 7.88 8.81
CA GLY A 214 20.51 9.11 8.42
C GLY A 214 20.12 9.74 7.09
N GLU A 215 20.89 10.76 6.70
CA GLU A 215 20.81 11.37 5.37
C GLU A 215 21.37 10.39 4.34
N VAL A 216 20.57 10.10 3.33
CA VAL A 216 21.00 9.29 2.20
C VAL A 216 21.83 10.19 1.29
N LYS A 217 23.03 9.76 0.92
CA LYS A 217 23.74 10.35 -0.19
C LYS A 217 23.16 9.77 -1.48
N SER A 218 22.36 10.56 -2.16
CA SER A 218 21.90 10.25 -3.50
C SER A 218 22.68 11.07 -4.52
N TRP A 219 22.99 10.46 -5.65
CA TRP A 219 23.66 11.14 -6.77
C TRP A 219 23.19 10.54 -8.09
N PHE A 220 23.44 11.26 -9.17
CA PHE A 220 23.26 10.74 -10.51
C PHE A 220 24.63 10.38 -11.08
N GLU A 221 24.77 9.16 -11.62
CA GLU A 221 25.96 8.76 -12.35
C GLU A 221 26.05 9.54 -13.70
N PRO A 222 27.25 9.98 -14.12
CA PRO A 222 27.43 10.57 -15.43
C PRO A 222 27.00 9.62 -16.56
N PHE A 223 26.28 10.13 -17.54
CA PHE A 223 25.81 9.34 -18.68
C PHE A 223 25.69 10.20 -19.94
N THR A 224 25.50 9.55 -21.09
CA THR A 224 25.23 10.22 -22.35
C THR A 224 23.77 10.17 -22.69
N LEU A 225 23.17 11.32 -23.04
CA LEU A 225 21.76 11.45 -23.38
C LEU A 225 21.39 10.69 -24.66
N GLU A 226 20.25 10.02 -24.63
CA GLU A 226 19.56 9.52 -25.81
C GLU A 226 18.79 10.66 -26.48
N LEU A 227 19.43 11.32 -27.47
CA LEU A 227 18.95 12.56 -28.09
C LEU A 227 18.07 12.34 -29.34
N ALA A 228 17.96 11.11 -29.85
CA ALA A 228 17.25 10.80 -31.09
C ALA A 228 15.78 11.28 -31.12
N ASN A 229 15.12 11.23 -29.96
CA ASN A 229 13.73 11.63 -29.79
C ASN A 229 13.56 13.04 -29.22
N MET A 230 14.64 13.78 -28.97
CA MET A 230 14.63 15.13 -28.43
C MET A 230 14.63 16.17 -29.55
N LYS A 231 13.56 16.18 -30.34
CA LYS A 231 13.35 17.17 -31.41
C LYS A 231 12.20 18.09 -31.05
N PHE A 232 12.53 19.37 -30.86
CA PHE A 232 11.55 20.41 -30.54
C PHE A 232 11.38 21.37 -31.70
N PRO A 233 10.13 21.70 -32.07
CA PRO A 233 9.89 22.67 -33.18
C PRO A 233 10.25 24.08 -32.75
N VAL A 234 10.70 24.89 -33.70
CA VAL A 234 10.89 26.32 -33.47
C VAL A 234 9.52 26.95 -33.23
N PRO A 235 9.31 27.68 -32.12
CA PRO A 235 8.04 28.33 -31.84
C PRO A 235 7.71 29.36 -32.92
N SER A 236 6.44 29.44 -33.35
CA SER A 236 5.97 30.47 -34.27
C SER A 236 6.11 31.86 -33.64
N LYS A 237 6.59 32.81 -34.40
CA LYS A 237 6.70 34.21 -33.95
C LYS A 237 5.34 34.89 -33.80
N ASP A 238 4.29 34.30 -34.37
CA ASP A 238 2.94 34.82 -34.34
C ASP A 238 2.06 33.97 -33.45
N LEU A 239 1.63 34.52 -32.32
CA LEU A 239 0.61 33.92 -31.47
C LEU A 239 -0.77 34.32 -31.99
N TRP A 240 -1.52 33.35 -32.51
CA TRP A 240 -2.93 33.56 -32.85
C TRP A 240 -3.79 33.43 -31.61
N VAL A 241 -4.32 34.55 -31.12
CA VAL A 241 -5.30 34.58 -30.05
C VAL A 241 -6.70 34.60 -30.67
N HIS A 242 -7.43 33.50 -30.57
CA HIS A 242 -8.82 33.43 -31.00
C HIS A 242 -9.74 33.68 -29.80
N ASN A 243 -10.44 34.80 -29.82
CA ASN A 243 -11.41 35.14 -28.79
C ASN A 243 -12.73 34.40 -29.09
N LEU A 244 -13.04 33.37 -28.28
CA LEU A 244 -14.23 32.52 -28.45
C LEU A 244 -15.57 33.28 -28.34
N HIS A 245 -15.60 34.45 -27.68
CA HIS A 245 -16.83 35.23 -27.55
C HIS A 245 -17.07 36.19 -28.71
N THR A 246 -16.03 36.71 -29.31
CA THR A 246 -16.14 37.71 -30.37
C THR A 246 -15.88 37.15 -31.76
N ASN A 247 -15.41 35.91 -31.85
CA ASN A 247 -14.99 35.21 -33.07
C ASN A 247 -13.96 36.01 -33.90
N LYS A 248 -13.20 36.90 -33.24
CA LYS A 248 -12.11 37.67 -33.87
C LYS A 248 -10.78 37.04 -33.49
N GLY A 249 -9.94 36.79 -34.48
CA GLY A 249 -8.54 36.36 -34.30
C GLY A 249 -7.62 37.59 -34.44
N GLU A 250 -6.75 37.77 -33.47
CA GLU A 250 -5.65 38.77 -33.54
C GLU A 250 -4.32 38.01 -33.49
N ALA A 251 -3.41 38.39 -34.41
CA ALA A 251 -2.03 37.91 -34.36
C ALA A 251 -1.24 38.84 -33.44
N VAL A 252 -0.73 38.26 -32.34
CA VAL A 252 0.17 38.98 -31.44
C VAL A 252 1.60 38.51 -31.72
N THR A 253 2.41 39.43 -32.28
CA THR A 253 3.84 39.16 -32.45
C THR A 253 4.52 39.28 -31.09
N VAL A 254 5.07 38.21 -30.60
CA VAL A 254 5.82 38.22 -29.34
C VAL A 254 7.17 38.88 -29.58
N SER A 255 7.35 40.09 -29.08
CA SER A 255 8.66 40.76 -29.07
C SER A 255 9.57 40.05 -28.08
N ASN A 256 10.76 39.69 -28.54
CA ASN A 256 11.74 38.85 -27.82
C ASN A 256 12.61 39.67 -26.84
N ASP A 257 12.01 40.63 -26.11
CA ASP A 257 12.71 41.53 -25.18
C ASP A 257 12.82 40.98 -23.73
N GLY A 258 12.64 39.67 -23.54
CA GLY A 258 12.94 38.99 -22.27
C GLY A 258 14.45 38.93 -22.02
N ALA A 259 14.88 39.09 -20.78
CA ALA A 259 16.27 38.91 -20.37
C ALA A 259 16.75 37.51 -20.81
N ARG A 260 17.72 37.47 -21.73
CA ARG A 260 18.35 36.20 -22.14
C ARG A 260 19.31 35.73 -21.05
N GLU A 261 19.34 34.42 -20.80
CA GLU A 261 20.38 33.83 -19.97
C GLU A 261 21.77 34.07 -20.62
N LYS A 262 22.82 34.02 -19.81
CA LYS A 262 24.20 34.26 -20.30
C LYS A 262 24.69 33.12 -21.20
N ARG A 263 24.25 31.93 -20.97
CA ARG A 263 24.58 30.72 -21.73
C ARG A 263 23.31 30.00 -22.13
N MET A 264 23.35 29.30 -23.24
CA MET A 264 22.24 28.43 -23.67
C MET A 264 21.99 27.29 -22.69
N GLU A 265 23.08 26.76 -22.14
CA GLU A 265 23.05 25.67 -21.14
C GLU A 265 22.28 26.10 -19.88
N ASP A 266 22.29 27.37 -19.50
CA ASP A 266 21.64 27.85 -18.27
C ASP A 266 20.11 27.64 -18.30
N TYR A 267 19.48 27.66 -19.47
CA TYR A 267 18.05 27.33 -19.61
C TYR A 267 17.77 25.86 -19.22
N VAL A 268 18.63 24.96 -19.66
CA VAL A 268 18.48 23.54 -19.36
C VAL A 268 18.75 23.27 -17.89
N VAL A 269 19.86 23.82 -17.37
CA VAL A 269 20.24 23.67 -15.96
C VAL A 269 19.18 24.23 -15.02
N SER A 270 18.68 25.44 -15.31
CA SER A 270 17.60 26.06 -14.52
C SER A 270 16.33 25.19 -14.51
N GLY A 271 15.94 24.62 -15.66
CA GLY A 271 14.79 23.72 -15.72
C GLY A 271 14.99 22.41 -14.97
N LEU A 272 16.24 21.90 -14.89
CA LEU A 272 16.56 20.67 -14.16
C LEU A 272 16.63 20.89 -12.63
N VAL A 273 17.09 22.05 -12.19
CA VAL A 273 17.15 22.40 -10.75
C VAL A 273 15.77 22.60 -10.14
N ASP A 274 14.74 22.84 -10.95
CA ASP A 274 13.34 22.93 -10.47
C ASP A 274 12.76 21.59 -9.99
N PHE A 275 13.44 20.46 -10.23
CA PHE A 275 13.03 19.16 -9.69
C PHE A 275 13.54 18.97 -8.26
N ASP A 276 12.67 18.50 -7.37
CA ASP A 276 12.94 18.33 -5.93
C ASP A 276 14.08 17.33 -5.61
N ASP A 277 14.37 16.41 -6.53
CA ASP A 277 15.41 15.38 -6.42
C ASP A 277 16.76 15.79 -7.05
N VAL A 278 16.83 16.95 -7.68
CA VAL A 278 18.03 17.47 -8.36
C VAL A 278 18.64 18.60 -7.55
N SER A 279 19.71 18.29 -6.81
CA SER A 279 20.49 19.31 -6.11
C SER A 279 21.58 19.89 -7.04
N TYR A 280 21.60 21.20 -7.19
CA TYR A 280 22.64 21.89 -7.96
C TYR A 280 24.04 21.69 -7.35
N ASP A 281 24.16 21.79 -6.03
CA ASP A 281 25.46 21.74 -5.34
C ASP A 281 26.20 20.41 -5.53
N THR A 282 25.46 19.32 -5.66
CA THR A 282 26.04 17.97 -5.82
C THR A 282 26.15 17.50 -7.27
N ASN A 283 25.41 18.12 -8.20
CA ASN A 283 25.29 17.63 -9.57
C ASN A 283 25.68 18.67 -10.64
N ALA A 284 26.25 19.83 -10.27
CA ALA A 284 26.50 20.93 -11.20
C ALA A 284 27.28 20.49 -12.46
N ASP A 285 28.35 19.70 -12.32
CA ASP A 285 29.15 19.23 -13.44
C ASP A 285 28.32 18.35 -14.40
N LEU A 286 27.54 17.44 -13.86
CA LEU A 286 26.64 16.58 -14.65
C LEU A 286 25.56 17.41 -15.35
N LEU A 287 24.92 18.34 -14.65
CA LEU A 287 23.86 19.20 -15.23
C LEU A 287 24.37 20.01 -16.40
N TYR A 288 25.58 20.60 -16.30
CA TYR A 288 26.21 21.31 -17.40
C TYR A 288 26.65 20.40 -18.53
N ASP A 289 27.10 19.18 -18.25
CA ASP A 289 27.44 18.20 -19.29
C ASP A 289 26.18 17.80 -20.09
N LEU A 290 25.08 17.45 -19.42
CA LEU A 290 23.80 17.11 -20.07
C LEU A 290 23.24 18.30 -20.86
N ALA A 291 23.32 19.52 -20.30
CA ALA A 291 22.94 20.73 -21.00
C ALA A 291 23.77 20.98 -22.26
N THR A 292 25.08 20.76 -22.18
CA THR A 292 25.99 20.88 -23.32
C THR A 292 25.68 19.85 -24.41
N GLN A 293 25.41 18.59 -24.03
CA GLN A 293 24.97 17.55 -24.97
C GLN A 293 23.69 17.98 -25.70
N THR A 294 22.73 18.52 -24.97
CA THR A 294 21.43 19.02 -25.50
C THR A 294 21.61 20.18 -26.45
N VAL A 295 22.39 21.21 -26.07
CA VAL A 295 22.65 22.37 -26.92
C VAL A 295 23.41 21.98 -28.20
N ASN A 296 24.41 21.09 -28.11
CA ASN A 296 25.13 20.56 -29.26
C ASN A 296 24.23 19.74 -30.18
N HIS A 297 23.27 19.01 -29.66
CA HIS A 297 22.28 18.29 -30.45
C HIS A 297 21.42 19.31 -31.25
N PHE A 298 20.95 20.38 -30.63
CA PHE A 298 20.19 21.41 -31.33
C PHE A 298 21.02 22.13 -32.39
N ARG A 299 22.30 22.41 -32.12
CA ARG A 299 23.26 22.98 -33.12
C ARG A 299 23.43 22.10 -34.36
N SER A 300 23.17 20.81 -34.26
CA SER A 300 23.28 19.88 -35.38
C SER A 300 22.20 20.08 -36.46
N TYR A 301 21.06 20.74 -36.12
CA TYR A 301 19.93 20.91 -37.05
C TYR A 301 19.24 22.26 -36.98
N LEU A 302 19.60 23.17 -36.05
CA LEU A 302 19.02 24.50 -35.90
C LEU A 302 20.10 25.59 -35.96
N PRO A 303 19.77 26.78 -36.56
CA PRO A 303 20.59 27.99 -36.43
C PRO A 303 20.61 28.50 -34.98
N GLU A 304 21.69 29.15 -34.57
CA GLU A 304 21.91 29.58 -33.19
C GLU A 304 20.81 30.48 -32.63
N GLU A 305 20.25 31.37 -33.44
CA GLU A 305 19.12 32.23 -33.05
C GLU A 305 17.83 31.45 -32.74
N GLU A 306 17.60 30.34 -33.43
CA GLU A 306 16.43 29.50 -33.21
C GLU A 306 16.60 28.62 -31.99
N ILE A 307 17.83 28.21 -31.64
CA ILE A 307 18.11 27.43 -30.43
C ILE A 307 17.69 28.20 -29.18
N TRP A 308 18.00 29.49 -29.09
CA TRP A 308 17.54 30.31 -27.95
C TRP A 308 16.02 30.30 -27.79
N GLN A 309 15.29 30.39 -28.92
CA GLN A 309 13.83 30.37 -28.91
C GLN A 309 13.30 29.00 -28.44
N VAL A 310 13.87 27.91 -28.94
CA VAL A 310 13.51 26.53 -28.54
C VAL A 310 13.79 26.30 -27.08
N LEU A 311 14.96 26.67 -26.58
CA LEU A 311 15.35 26.49 -25.17
C LEU A 311 14.44 27.29 -24.24
N HIS A 312 14.10 28.51 -24.58
CA HIS A 312 13.21 29.34 -23.77
C HIS A 312 11.78 28.81 -23.76
N PHE A 313 11.24 28.47 -24.94
CA PHE A 313 9.84 28.04 -25.06
C PHE A 313 9.58 26.62 -24.54
N HIS A 314 10.50 25.69 -24.83
CA HIS A 314 10.38 24.29 -24.46
C HIS A 314 11.20 23.89 -23.21
N GLN A 315 11.64 24.86 -22.41
CA GLN A 315 12.49 24.63 -21.24
C GLN A 315 12.00 23.47 -20.39
N LYS A 316 10.72 23.45 -20.03
CA LYS A 316 10.12 22.42 -19.19
C LYS A 316 10.07 21.04 -19.85
N ASP A 317 9.76 21.00 -21.14
CA ASP A 317 9.66 19.74 -21.87
C ASP A 317 11.05 19.12 -22.08
N ILE A 318 12.05 19.96 -22.34
CA ILE A 318 13.45 19.56 -22.43
C ILE A 318 13.93 19.04 -21.09
N ALA A 319 13.67 19.79 -20.01
CA ALA A 319 14.05 19.37 -18.65
C ALA A 319 13.37 18.05 -18.24
N ASN A 320 12.07 17.88 -18.53
CA ASN A 320 11.36 16.63 -18.29
C ASN A 320 11.97 15.45 -19.05
N ALA A 321 12.35 15.65 -20.32
CA ALA A 321 12.93 14.60 -21.14
C ALA A 321 14.33 14.17 -20.65
N ILE A 322 15.13 15.12 -20.16
CA ILE A 322 16.44 14.85 -19.55
C ILE A 322 16.27 14.19 -18.20
N HIS A 323 15.41 14.73 -17.33
CA HIS A 323 15.16 14.22 -15.99
C HIS A 323 14.65 12.76 -16.02
N ALA A 324 13.77 12.41 -16.97
CA ALA A 324 13.34 11.04 -17.17
C ALA A 324 14.48 10.07 -17.50
N GLN A 325 15.55 10.56 -18.17
CA GLN A 325 16.75 9.76 -18.40
C GLN A 325 17.67 9.74 -17.17
N MET A 326 17.80 10.87 -16.45
CA MET A 326 18.57 10.93 -15.19
C MET A 326 18.10 9.89 -14.17
N HIS A 327 16.79 9.65 -14.08
CA HIS A 327 16.26 8.61 -13.16
C HIS A 327 16.82 7.21 -13.41
N LYS A 328 17.18 6.84 -14.63
CA LYS A 328 17.83 5.55 -14.94
C LYS A 328 19.23 5.45 -14.35
N HIS A 329 19.86 6.61 -14.11
CA HIS A 329 21.22 6.75 -13.60
C HIS A 329 21.27 7.26 -12.16
N PHE A 330 20.13 7.33 -11.49
CA PHE A 330 20.03 7.65 -10.07
C PHE A 330 20.65 6.53 -9.25
N ARG A 331 21.50 6.91 -8.31
CA ARG A 331 22.11 6.01 -7.33
C ARG A 331 21.87 6.56 -5.93
N GLU A 332 21.61 5.65 -5.05
CA GLU A 332 21.44 5.92 -3.64
C GLU A 332 22.41 5.05 -2.87
N GLU A 333 23.30 5.66 -2.10
CA GLU A 333 24.12 4.89 -1.17
C GLU A 333 23.20 4.44 -0.04
N ALA A 334 23.03 3.13 0.11
CA ALA A 334 22.23 2.54 1.17
C ALA A 334 22.84 2.95 2.52
N ALA A 335 22.38 4.06 3.07
CA ALA A 335 22.57 4.34 4.49
C ALA A 335 21.95 3.14 5.22
N GLY A 336 22.76 2.36 5.93
CA GLY A 336 22.32 1.15 6.61
C GLY A 336 21.01 1.37 7.36
N TYR A 337 20.32 0.30 7.70
CA TYR A 337 19.06 0.36 8.43
C TYR A 337 19.31 0.35 9.94
N TYR A 338 18.50 1.09 10.68
CA TYR A 338 18.31 0.86 12.11
C TYR A 338 17.28 -0.27 12.26
N VAL A 339 17.65 -1.30 13.04
CA VAL A 339 16.78 -2.43 13.31
C VAL A 339 16.55 -2.53 14.80
N ASP A 340 15.28 -2.53 15.22
CA ASP A 340 14.86 -2.75 16.60
C ASP A 340 14.03 -4.04 16.66
N VAL A 341 14.57 -5.05 17.31
CA VAL A 341 13.94 -6.36 17.48
C VAL A 341 13.37 -6.45 18.89
N ARG A 342 12.04 -6.44 18.99
CA ARG A 342 11.34 -6.52 20.27
C ARG A 342 10.79 -7.91 20.50
N LYS A 343 10.74 -8.32 21.77
CA LYS A 343 10.05 -9.55 22.19
C LYS A 343 8.54 -9.41 21.95
N GLY A 344 7.88 -10.53 21.73
CA GLY A 344 6.44 -10.63 21.51
C GLY A 344 6.09 -11.00 20.08
N PHE A 345 4.81 -10.99 19.79
CA PHE A 345 4.25 -11.29 18.48
C PHE A 345 3.25 -10.19 18.07
N THR A 346 2.88 -10.16 16.79
CA THR A 346 1.93 -9.18 16.27
C THR A 346 0.64 -9.87 15.85
N GLU A 347 -0.50 -9.35 16.30
CA GLU A 347 -1.82 -9.80 15.87
C GLU A 347 -2.08 -9.42 14.40
N LEU A 348 -2.89 -10.24 13.72
CA LEU A 348 -3.32 -9.94 12.35
C LEU A 348 -4.29 -8.75 12.32
N ARG A 349 -3.98 -7.79 11.46
CA ARG A 349 -4.80 -6.58 11.25
C ARG A 349 -5.90 -6.85 10.23
N ASP A 350 -7.08 -6.29 10.50
CA ASP A 350 -8.21 -6.38 9.57
C ASP A 350 -7.94 -5.55 8.32
N SER A 351 -8.42 -6.03 7.16
CA SER A 351 -8.39 -5.34 5.89
C SER A 351 -9.77 -4.79 5.54
N ALA A 352 -9.81 -3.64 4.89
CA ALA A 352 -11.05 -3.04 4.41
C ALA A 352 -10.96 -2.78 2.91
N TYR A 353 -11.92 -3.29 2.16
CA TYR A 353 -11.99 -3.18 0.71
C TYR A 353 -13.25 -2.43 0.29
N THR A 354 -13.12 -1.54 -0.68
CA THR A 354 -14.28 -0.97 -1.37
C THR A 354 -14.68 -1.89 -2.52
N ALA A 355 -15.95 -2.24 -2.59
CA ALA A 355 -16.51 -3.08 -3.63
C ALA A 355 -17.89 -2.57 -4.07
N LYS A 356 -18.39 -3.07 -5.20
CA LYS A 356 -19.78 -2.83 -5.61
C LYS A 356 -20.73 -3.43 -4.58
N GLN A 357 -21.72 -2.64 -4.14
CA GLN A 357 -22.75 -3.10 -3.17
C GLN A 357 -23.54 -4.27 -3.77
N GLY A 358 -23.58 -5.39 -3.05
CA GLY A 358 -24.23 -6.62 -3.54
C GLY A 358 -23.50 -7.29 -4.72
N GLY A 359 -22.29 -6.85 -5.04
CA GLY A 359 -21.48 -7.47 -6.10
C GLY A 359 -21.08 -8.91 -5.73
N PRO A 360 -20.94 -9.81 -6.74
CA PRO A 360 -20.57 -11.20 -6.47
C PRO A 360 -19.15 -11.29 -5.96
N ARG A 361 -18.94 -12.16 -4.96
CA ARG A 361 -17.60 -12.65 -4.63
C ARG A 361 -17.23 -13.73 -5.63
N LEU A 362 -16.11 -13.54 -6.31
CA LEU A 362 -15.61 -14.51 -7.28
C LEU A 362 -14.85 -15.62 -6.56
N ASP A 363 -14.89 -16.81 -7.10
CA ASP A 363 -14.01 -17.87 -6.67
C ASP A 363 -12.59 -17.59 -7.19
N TYR A 364 -11.61 -17.59 -6.30
CA TYR A 364 -10.22 -17.29 -6.64
C TYR A 364 -9.64 -18.19 -7.73
N ARG A 365 -10.17 -19.40 -7.91
CA ARG A 365 -9.73 -20.37 -8.93
C ARG A 365 -10.07 -19.93 -10.35
N HIS A 366 -11.06 -19.06 -10.50
CA HIS A 366 -11.55 -18.63 -11.80
C HIS A 366 -11.23 -17.15 -12.05
N PRO A 367 -10.52 -16.83 -13.13
CA PRO A 367 -10.28 -15.42 -13.48
C PRO A 367 -11.61 -14.76 -13.91
N PRO A 368 -11.78 -13.46 -13.65
CA PRO A 368 -12.89 -12.72 -14.21
C PRO A 368 -12.77 -12.60 -15.73
N ALA A 369 -13.88 -12.29 -16.39
CA ALA A 369 -13.91 -12.06 -17.84
C ALA A 369 -13.02 -10.87 -18.24
N ASP A 370 -13.03 -9.81 -17.45
CA ASP A 370 -12.16 -8.66 -17.60
C ASP A 370 -10.98 -8.75 -16.61
N LYS A 371 -9.79 -9.05 -17.14
CA LYS A 371 -8.54 -9.14 -16.38
C LYS A 371 -7.78 -7.81 -16.29
N SER A 372 -8.18 -6.80 -17.05
CA SER A 372 -7.49 -5.50 -17.06
C SER A 372 -7.75 -4.70 -15.79
N ASN A 373 -8.82 -5.05 -15.05
CA ASN A 373 -9.21 -4.35 -13.83
C ASN A 373 -9.52 -5.33 -12.70
N MET A 374 -8.51 -6.11 -12.31
CA MET A 374 -8.62 -7.11 -11.23
C MET A 374 -9.03 -6.50 -9.89
N ALA A 375 -8.53 -5.30 -9.60
CA ALA A 375 -8.82 -4.57 -8.37
C ALA A 375 -10.31 -4.22 -8.15
N LYS A 376 -11.16 -4.43 -9.17
CA LYS A 376 -12.62 -4.25 -9.09
C LYS A 376 -13.31 -5.39 -8.33
N TYR A 377 -12.70 -6.58 -8.30
CA TYR A 377 -13.33 -7.80 -7.82
C TYR A 377 -12.84 -8.20 -6.43
N LEU A 378 -13.76 -8.80 -5.66
CA LEU A 378 -13.44 -9.50 -4.41
C LEU A 378 -13.45 -11.01 -4.67
N PHE A 379 -12.45 -11.68 -4.11
CA PHE A 379 -12.27 -13.10 -4.24
C PHE A 379 -12.44 -13.81 -2.90
N GLY A 380 -13.06 -14.97 -2.93
CA GLY A 380 -13.27 -15.81 -1.75
C GLY A 380 -13.15 -17.29 -2.11
N GLY A 381 -13.54 -18.16 -1.18
CA GLY A 381 -13.47 -19.62 -1.34
C GLY A 381 -12.14 -20.22 -0.86
N PHE A 382 -11.31 -19.41 -0.20
CA PHE A 382 -10.02 -19.83 0.36
C PHE A 382 -10.18 -20.80 1.53
N GLN A 383 -9.26 -21.77 1.64
CA GLN A 383 -9.20 -22.72 2.72
C GLN A 383 -7.98 -22.48 3.65
N LYS A 384 -6.87 -22.00 3.05
CA LYS A 384 -5.60 -21.77 3.76
C LYS A 384 -5.27 -20.28 3.95
N CYS A 385 -5.99 -19.39 3.26
CA CYS A 385 -5.90 -17.97 3.53
C CYS A 385 -6.45 -17.64 4.91
N LEU A 386 -5.73 -16.83 5.67
CA LEU A 386 -6.15 -16.42 7.01
C LEU A 386 -7.31 -15.41 7.01
N TYR A 387 -7.71 -14.95 5.83
CA TYR A 387 -8.86 -14.07 5.63
C TYR A 387 -9.86 -14.69 4.65
N PRO A 388 -11.17 -14.52 4.87
CA PRO A 388 -12.21 -15.12 4.04
C PRO A 388 -12.31 -14.49 2.64
N VAL A 389 -11.87 -13.23 2.51
CA VAL A 389 -11.94 -12.46 1.27
C VAL A 389 -10.64 -11.71 1.03
N GLN A 390 -10.21 -11.69 -0.22
CA GLN A 390 -9.04 -10.95 -0.69
C GLN A 390 -9.35 -10.16 -1.95
N LYS A 391 -8.52 -9.14 -2.21
CA LYS A 391 -8.49 -8.34 -3.42
C LYS A 391 -7.12 -8.51 -4.08
N PHE A 392 -7.10 -8.62 -5.40
CA PHE A 392 -5.88 -8.76 -6.19
C PHE A 392 -5.77 -7.61 -7.17
N ASP A 393 -4.58 -7.06 -7.32
CA ASP A 393 -4.32 -5.97 -8.27
C ASP A 393 -4.03 -6.50 -9.68
N SER A 394 -3.65 -7.78 -9.79
CA SER A 394 -3.34 -8.44 -11.06
C SER A 394 -3.78 -9.90 -11.09
N ASP A 395 -3.94 -10.48 -12.32
CA ASP A 395 -4.18 -11.93 -12.49
C ASP A 395 -2.97 -12.77 -12.04
N SER A 396 -1.76 -12.21 -12.08
CA SER A 396 -0.55 -12.85 -11.55
C SER A 396 -0.64 -13.05 -10.05
N GLU A 397 -1.13 -12.07 -9.29
CA GLU A 397 -1.38 -12.21 -7.85
C GLU A 397 -2.44 -13.28 -7.56
N ARG A 398 -3.55 -13.28 -8.30
CA ARG A 398 -4.59 -14.32 -8.16
C ARG A 398 -4.04 -15.71 -8.43
N ARG A 399 -3.21 -15.87 -9.49
CA ARG A 399 -2.56 -17.15 -9.81
C ARG A 399 -1.57 -17.57 -8.72
N LEU A 400 -0.81 -16.62 -8.18
CA LEU A 400 0.05 -16.90 -7.02
C LEU A 400 -0.79 -17.36 -5.82
N ALA A 401 -1.93 -16.72 -5.55
CA ALA A 401 -2.84 -17.18 -4.49
C ALA A 401 -3.34 -18.63 -4.72
N CYS A 402 -3.59 -19.04 -5.98
CA CYS A 402 -3.90 -20.45 -6.29
C CYS A 402 -2.75 -21.40 -5.92
N ILE A 403 -1.51 -20.99 -6.19
CA ILE A 403 -0.32 -21.77 -5.80
C ILE A 403 -0.18 -21.85 -4.28
N LEU A 404 -0.40 -20.72 -3.58
CA LEU A 404 -0.34 -20.67 -2.12
C LEU A 404 -1.43 -21.53 -1.46
N GLU A 405 -2.65 -21.52 -2.00
CA GLU A 405 -3.74 -22.39 -1.53
C GLU A 405 -3.42 -23.88 -1.70
N ARG A 406 -2.65 -24.24 -2.73
CA ARG A 406 -2.22 -25.62 -2.96
C ARG A 406 -1.05 -26.02 -2.05
N ASP A 407 0.00 -25.21 -2.00
CA ASP A 407 1.33 -25.61 -1.52
C ASP A 407 1.66 -25.09 -0.11
N ALA A 408 1.08 -23.98 0.36
CA ALA A 408 1.34 -23.46 1.69
C ALA A 408 0.51 -24.20 2.77
N ILE A 409 0.93 -24.12 4.02
CA ILE A 409 0.10 -24.50 5.17
C ILE A 409 -0.98 -23.44 5.39
N LYS A 410 -0.58 -22.19 5.39
CA LYS A 410 -1.44 -21.00 5.53
C LYS A 410 -0.77 -19.79 4.90
N TRP A 411 -1.55 -18.80 4.51
CA TRP A 411 -1.05 -17.57 3.88
C TRP A 411 -1.98 -16.38 4.11
N LEU A 412 -1.48 -15.18 3.86
CA LEU A 412 -2.26 -13.94 3.89
C LEU A 412 -1.70 -12.89 2.91
N LYS A 413 -2.53 -11.93 2.52
CA LYS A 413 -2.09 -10.60 2.06
C LYS A 413 -2.11 -9.68 3.28
N PRO A 414 -0.96 -9.12 3.70
CA PRO A 414 -0.89 -8.29 4.88
C PRO A 414 -1.65 -6.98 4.71
N ALA A 415 -2.34 -6.54 5.76
CA ALA A 415 -2.86 -5.19 5.83
C ALA A 415 -1.72 -4.19 6.08
N LYS A 416 -1.91 -2.94 5.68
CA LYS A 416 -0.98 -1.85 6.00
C LYS A 416 -0.77 -1.72 7.51
N GLY A 417 0.47 -1.47 7.93
CA GLY A 417 0.86 -1.44 9.34
C GLY A 417 1.02 -2.81 9.98
N GLN A 418 0.86 -3.91 9.24
CA GLN A 418 1.14 -5.27 9.75
C GLN A 418 2.63 -5.48 10.02
N PHE A 419 3.47 -4.93 9.14
CA PHE A 419 4.92 -4.93 9.24
C PHE A 419 5.42 -3.51 9.45
N GLN A 420 6.48 -3.34 10.23
CA GLN A 420 7.13 -2.05 10.46
C GLN A 420 8.42 -1.98 9.65
N MET A 421 8.27 -1.98 8.34
CA MET A 421 9.36 -1.87 7.38
C MET A 421 9.24 -0.55 6.63
N PHE A 422 10.28 0.26 6.69
CA PHE A 422 10.28 1.56 6.04
C PHE A 422 11.46 1.67 5.08
N TYR A 423 11.21 2.14 3.87
CA TYR A 423 12.21 2.46 2.87
C TYR A 423 12.14 3.94 2.52
N ARG A 424 13.14 4.45 1.83
CA ARG A 424 13.11 5.80 1.29
C ARG A 424 12.69 5.80 -0.17
N ASP A 425 11.94 6.84 -0.55
CA ASP A 425 11.57 7.17 -1.91
C ASP A 425 11.89 8.67 -2.08
N GLY A 426 13.09 8.98 -2.56
CA GLY A 426 13.64 10.32 -2.52
C GLY A 426 13.80 10.84 -1.08
N ALA A 427 13.20 11.99 -0.79
CA ALA A 427 13.20 12.59 0.56
C ALA A 427 12.20 11.92 1.52
N ASP A 428 11.23 11.17 1.01
CA ASP A 428 10.14 10.60 1.79
C ASP A 428 10.49 9.24 2.38
N GLN A 429 10.06 9.01 3.61
CA GLN A 429 10.07 7.69 4.23
C GLN A 429 8.71 7.04 4.03
N ARG A 430 8.69 5.86 3.38
CA ARG A 430 7.46 5.11 3.10
C ARG A 430 7.46 3.75 3.76
N GLU A 431 6.29 3.32 4.20
CA GLU A 431 6.07 1.96 4.69
C GLU A 431 6.06 0.98 3.50
N TYR A 432 6.81 -0.10 3.63
CA TYR A 432 6.73 -1.24 2.75
C TYR A 432 5.79 -2.30 3.33
N VAL A 433 4.80 -2.71 2.55
CA VAL A 433 3.89 -3.82 2.85
C VAL A 433 4.07 -4.87 1.78
N PRO A 434 4.49 -6.10 2.11
CA PRO A 434 4.63 -7.17 1.13
C PRO A 434 3.27 -7.62 0.60
N ASP A 435 3.24 -8.08 -0.65
CA ASP A 435 1.97 -8.54 -1.26
C ASP A 435 1.46 -9.83 -0.63
N PHE A 436 2.33 -10.77 -0.29
CA PHE A 436 1.94 -12.04 0.32
C PHE A 436 2.90 -12.50 1.41
N VAL A 437 2.35 -13.18 2.39
CA VAL A 437 3.11 -13.98 3.38
C VAL A 437 2.54 -15.39 3.38
N ALA A 438 3.41 -16.38 3.25
CA ALA A 438 3.03 -17.79 3.19
C ALA A 438 3.92 -18.66 4.08
N GLU A 439 3.30 -19.51 4.90
CA GLU A 439 4.00 -20.45 5.75
C GLU A 439 3.99 -21.84 5.12
N THR A 440 5.18 -22.44 5.00
CA THR A 440 5.37 -23.84 4.61
C THR A 440 5.84 -24.67 5.82
N GLU A 441 6.11 -25.96 5.62
CA GLU A 441 6.62 -26.82 6.70
C GLU A 441 7.92 -26.30 7.31
N THR A 442 8.80 -25.70 6.49
CA THR A 442 10.17 -25.34 6.90
C THR A 442 10.44 -23.83 6.91
N THR A 443 9.66 -23.03 6.21
CA THR A 443 10.00 -21.63 5.94
C THR A 443 8.74 -20.76 5.90
N ILE A 444 8.85 -19.51 6.32
CA ILE A 444 7.85 -18.48 6.09
C ILE A 444 8.37 -17.55 4.99
N TYR A 445 7.63 -17.45 3.92
CA TYR A 445 7.99 -16.63 2.77
C TYR A 445 7.25 -15.30 2.79
N MET A 446 7.96 -14.24 2.49
CA MET A 446 7.46 -12.92 2.15
C MET A 446 7.63 -12.75 0.64
N LEU A 447 6.55 -12.62 -0.12
CA LEU A 447 6.55 -12.70 -1.58
C LEU A 447 6.04 -11.40 -2.19
N GLU A 448 6.71 -10.96 -3.25
CA GLU A 448 6.41 -9.74 -4.01
C GLU A 448 6.35 -10.06 -5.50
N PRO A 449 5.16 -10.24 -6.10
CA PRO A 449 5.03 -10.37 -7.55
C PRO A 449 5.30 -9.03 -8.25
N LYS A 450 6.16 -9.01 -9.27
CA LYS A 450 6.49 -7.80 -10.05
C LYS A 450 6.58 -8.07 -11.53
N ALA A 451 6.32 -7.05 -12.35
CA ALA A 451 6.63 -7.13 -13.77
C ALA A 451 8.14 -7.28 -13.95
N LYS A 452 8.57 -8.10 -14.92
CA LYS A 452 9.99 -8.36 -15.17
C LYS A 452 10.79 -7.08 -15.44
N THR A 453 10.16 -6.11 -16.08
CA THR A 453 10.75 -4.79 -16.38
C THR A 453 10.91 -3.89 -15.15
N GLU A 454 10.24 -4.19 -14.05
CA GLU A 454 10.27 -3.40 -12.82
C GLU A 454 11.21 -3.99 -11.76
N VAL A 455 11.75 -5.19 -11.97
CA VAL A 455 12.60 -5.86 -10.98
C VAL A 455 13.85 -5.03 -10.64
N ASP A 456 14.43 -4.35 -11.62
CA ASP A 456 15.63 -3.52 -11.46
C ASP A 456 15.32 -2.06 -11.11
N ASP A 457 14.05 -1.71 -10.90
CA ASP A 457 13.64 -0.37 -10.47
C ASP A 457 14.25 -0.03 -9.10
N PRO A 458 14.85 1.17 -8.91
CA PRO A 458 15.46 1.56 -7.64
C PRO A 458 14.54 1.45 -6.43
N ILE A 459 13.25 1.77 -6.59
CA ILE A 459 12.25 1.66 -5.51
C ILE A 459 12.02 0.17 -5.17
N VAL A 460 11.95 -0.71 -6.17
CA VAL A 460 11.81 -2.15 -5.96
C VAL A 460 13.04 -2.71 -5.24
N GLN A 461 14.24 -2.25 -5.60
CA GLN A 461 15.48 -2.65 -4.92
C GLN A 461 15.55 -2.13 -3.47
N ALA A 462 15.09 -0.89 -3.21
CA ALA A 462 14.98 -0.35 -1.85
C ALA A 462 14.01 -1.17 -0.99
N LYS A 463 12.83 -1.52 -1.52
CA LYS A 463 11.86 -2.42 -0.87
C LYS A 463 12.44 -3.80 -0.60
N LYS A 464 13.15 -4.37 -1.56
CA LYS A 464 13.84 -5.66 -1.42
C LYS A 464 14.85 -5.61 -0.27
N THR A 465 15.69 -4.59 -0.22
CA THR A 465 16.73 -4.45 0.81
C THR A 465 16.12 -4.38 2.22
N VAL A 466 15.06 -3.60 2.42
CA VAL A 466 14.39 -3.51 3.72
C VAL A 466 13.71 -4.83 4.10
N ALA A 467 13.09 -5.51 3.13
CA ALA A 467 12.42 -6.79 3.37
C ALA A 467 13.42 -7.91 3.69
N GLU A 468 14.55 -7.99 2.98
CA GLU A 468 15.63 -8.94 3.27
C GLU A 468 16.24 -8.68 4.66
N THR A 469 16.48 -7.41 5.01
CA THR A 469 16.95 -7.02 6.34
C THR A 469 15.96 -7.45 7.43
N TRP A 470 14.67 -7.23 7.23
CA TRP A 470 13.62 -7.66 8.16
C TRP A 470 13.59 -9.18 8.28
N CYS A 471 13.58 -9.91 7.15
CA CYS A 471 13.53 -11.37 7.13
C CYS A 471 14.76 -12.01 7.79
N GLN A 472 15.95 -11.43 7.63
CA GLN A 472 17.17 -11.91 8.31
C GLN A 472 17.02 -11.79 9.82
N ASN A 473 16.61 -10.62 10.32
CA ASN A 473 16.42 -10.39 11.76
C ASN A 473 15.29 -11.25 12.34
N ALA A 474 14.22 -11.48 11.57
CA ALA A 474 13.13 -12.38 11.94
C ALA A 474 13.60 -13.84 12.03
N SER A 475 14.45 -14.28 11.11
CA SER A 475 15.06 -15.61 11.13
C SER A 475 15.97 -15.79 12.33
N ASP A 476 16.82 -14.81 12.63
CA ASP A 476 17.72 -14.83 13.79
C ASP A 476 16.95 -14.84 15.12
N TYR A 477 15.84 -14.09 15.18
CA TYR A 477 14.93 -14.11 16.33
C TYR A 477 14.27 -15.48 16.48
N ASN A 478 13.70 -16.00 15.39
CA ASN A 478 13.01 -17.29 15.39
C ASN A 478 13.95 -18.46 15.70
N ALA A 479 15.20 -18.42 15.23
CA ALA A 479 16.20 -19.45 15.55
C ALA A 479 16.44 -19.60 17.07
N LYS A 480 16.38 -18.48 17.82
CA LYS A 480 16.52 -18.48 19.29
C LYS A 480 15.28 -19.01 20.03
N HIS A 481 14.15 -19.04 19.35
CA HIS A 481 12.85 -19.38 19.94
C HIS A 481 12.15 -20.59 19.29
N GLY A 482 12.87 -21.37 18.47
CA GLY A 482 12.35 -22.58 17.82
C GLY A 482 11.34 -22.32 16.71
N GLY A 483 11.32 -21.12 16.14
CA GLY A 483 10.45 -20.76 15.01
C GLY A 483 11.11 -21.02 13.64
N LYS A 484 10.31 -20.90 12.57
CA LYS A 484 10.77 -21.11 11.19
C LYS A 484 11.52 -19.87 10.68
N PRO A 485 12.52 -20.04 9.78
CA PRO A 485 13.19 -18.91 9.12
C PRO A 485 12.24 -18.18 8.17
N TRP A 486 12.48 -16.87 8.02
CA TRP A 486 11.82 -16.01 7.05
C TRP A 486 12.68 -15.81 5.81
N LYS A 487 12.06 -15.80 4.64
CA LYS A 487 12.73 -15.51 3.37
C LYS A 487 11.90 -14.57 2.53
N TYR A 488 12.56 -13.55 2.00
CA TYR A 488 11.95 -12.64 1.02
C TYR A 488 12.24 -13.10 -0.40
N LYS A 489 11.25 -12.95 -1.30
CA LYS A 489 11.41 -13.27 -2.72
C LYS A 489 10.57 -12.35 -3.60
N VAL A 490 11.23 -11.69 -4.56
CA VAL A 490 10.57 -11.06 -5.70
C VAL A 490 10.32 -12.13 -6.76
N ILE A 491 9.10 -12.19 -7.28
CA ILE A 491 8.67 -13.18 -8.29
C ILE A 491 8.23 -12.43 -9.54
N ALA A 492 8.90 -12.67 -10.65
CA ALA A 492 8.49 -12.07 -11.91
C ALA A 492 7.13 -12.63 -12.38
N HIS A 493 6.25 -11.76 -12.88
CA HIS A 493 4.89 -12.16 -13.30
C HIS A 493 4.87 -13.26 -14.36
N ASP A 494 5.85 -13.28 -15.26
CA ASP A 494 5.95 -14.23 -16.36
C ASP A 494 6.30 -15.66 -15.93
N VAL A 495 6.88 -15.83 -14.73
CA VAL A 495 7.17 -17.17 -14.18
C VAL A 495 6.02 -17.75 -13.35
N ILE A 496 4.99 -16.95 -13.03
CA ILE A 496 3.83 -17.41 -12.25
C ILE A 496 2.87 -18.17 -13.20
N ALA A 497 3.02 -19.49 -13.24
CA ALA A 497 2.17 -20.38 -14.02
C ALA A 497 1.53 -21.44 -13.13
N ASP A 498 0.36 -21.96 -13.53
CA ASP A 498 -0.45 -22.88 -12.71
C ASP A 498 0.27 -24.19 -12.36
N ASN A 499 1.23 -24.60 -13.18
CA ASN A 499 2.07 -25.78 -12.99
C ASN A 499 3.31 -25.53 -12.10
N MET A 500 3.57 -24.28 -11.73
CA MET A 500 4.70 -23.96 -10.83
C MET A 500 4.35 -24.29 -9.38
N THR A 501 5.38 -24.63 -8.60
CA THR A 501 5.26 -24.84 -7.15
C THR A 501 5.79 -23.65 -6.39
N LEU A 502 5.32 -23.45 -5.15
CA LEU A 502 5.84 -22.41 -4.28
C LEU A 502 7.35 -22.53 -4.07
N GLU A 503 7.86 -23.74 -3.86
CA GLU A 503 9.31 -23.97 -3.75
C GLU A 503 10.07 -23.66 -5.04
N GLY A 504 9.48 -23.95 -6.21
CA GLY A 504 10.05 -23.62 -7.51
C GLY A 504 10.14 -22.11 -7.74
N LEU A 505 9.12 -21.36 -7.33
CA LEU A 505 9.10 -19.89 -7.42
C LEU A 505 10.00 -19.21 -6.39
N ALA A 506 10.28 -19.88 -5.26
CA ALA A 506 11.09 -19.36 -4.17
C ALA A 506 12.61 -19.67 -4.31
N LYS A 507 13.01 -20.43 -5.31
CA LYS A 507 14.42 -20.65 -5.67
C LYS A 507 14.98 -19.46 -6.41
#